data_2cbec4df33d663498bc9f0abdec681c9
#
_entry.id   2cbec4df33d663498bc9f0abdec681c9
#
_cell.length_a   1.000
_cell.length_b   1.000
_cell.length_c   1.000
_cell.angle_alpha   90.00
_cell.angle_beta   90.00
_cell.angle_gamma   90.00
#
_symmetry.space_group_name_H-M   'P 1'
#
loop_
_entity.id
_entity.type
_entity.pdbx_description
1 polymer ?
#
loop_
_entity_poly.entity_id
_entity_poly.type
_entity_poly.pdbx_seq_one_letter_code
_entity_poly.pdbx_strand_id
1 'polypeptide(L)'
;MKHARFTPAAVVELEDAVRRVDRARPGWGDKLNDEVLEAIERIEEYVEGWQTFDERGPERRFVLDRFPCIVVYVVTDTEIQITAVVYGGREPGYWRKRR
;
A
#
# COMPACT_ATOMS: atom_id res chain seq x y z
N MET A 1 15.03 9.73 10.05
CA MET A 1 14.31 9.01 8.98
C MET A 1 12.91 8.65 9.48
N LYS A 2 11.89 8.93 8.68
CA LYS A 2 10.53 8.56 9.03
C LYS A 2 10.27 7.10 8.73
N HIS A 3 9.62 6.41 9.64
CA HIS A 3 9.24 5.01 9.46
C HIS A 3 7.78 4.89 9.07
N ALA A 4 7.48 3.85 8.31
CA ALA A 4 6.12 3.58 7.88
C ALA A 4 5.36 2.77 8.92
N ARG A 5 4.08 3.09 9.07
CA ARG A 5 3.16 2.37 9.93
C ARG A 5 1.85 2.14 9.19
N PHE A 6 1.33 0.92 9.28
CA PHE A 6 0.05 0.59 8.68
C PHE A 6 -1.10 1.08 9.56
N THR A 7 -2.12 1.64 8.93
CA THR A 7 -3.40 1.82 9.63
C THR A 7 -4.07 0.45 9.78
N PRO A 8 -4.98 0.30 10.76
CA PRO A 8 -5.71 -0.97 10.90
C PRO A 8 -6.42 -1.43 9.63
N ALA A 9 -7.01 -0.50 8.90
CA ALA A 9 -7.69 -0.83 7.63
C ALA A 9 -6.70 -1.35 6.59
N ALA A 10 -5.51 -0.77 6.50
CA ALA A 10 -4.49 -1.21 5.56
C ALA A 10 -3.97 -2.61 5.91
N VAL A 11 -3.84 -2.92 7.20
CA VAL A 11 -3.45 -4.27 7.64
C VAL A 11 -4.47 -5.30 7.14
N VAL A 12 -5.76 -5.03 7.34
CA VAL A 12 -6.82 -5.94 6.89
C VAL A 12 -6.78 -6.13 5.38
N GLU A 13 -6.57 -5.05 4.65
CA GLU A 13 -6.49 -5.12 3.19
C GLU A 13 -5.31 -5.95 2.71
N LEU A 14 -4.16 -5.80 3.35
CA LEU A 14 -2.99 -6.62 3.00
C LEU A 14 -3.27 -8.09 3.28
N GLU A 15 -3.81 -8.40 4.45
CA GLU A 15 -4.14 -9.78 4.82
C GLU A 15 -5.13 -10.40 3.84
N ASP A 16 -6.17 -9.65 3.46
CA ASP A 16 -7.16 -10.13 2.50
C ASP A 16 -6.54 -10.38 1.12
N ALA A 17 -5.68 -9.47 0.66
CA ALA A 17 -5.00 -9.61 -0.61
C ALA A 17 -4.10 -10.85 -0.62
N VAL A 18 -3.33 -11.05 0.46
CA VAL A 18 -2.43 -12.20 0.59
C VAL A 18 -3.24 -13.51 0.54
N ARG A 19 -4.35 -13.59 1.28
CA ARG A 19 -5.20 -14.78 1.26
C ARG A 19 -5.80 -15.06 -0.12
N ARG A 20 -6.23 -13.99 -0.80
CA ARG A 20 -6.83 -14.09 -2.13
C ARG A 20 -5.83 -14.62 -3.16
N VAL A 21 -4.62 -14.09 -3.13
CA VAL A 21 -3.54 -14.53 -4.03
C VAL A 21 -3.16 -15.97 -3.73
N ASP A 22 -3.03 -16.31 -2.46
CA ASP A 22 -2.62 -17.65 -2.04
C ASP A 22 -3.65 -18.71 -2.41
N ARG A 23 -4.94 -18.37 -2.31
CA ARG A 23 -6.01 -19.26 -2.73
C ARG A 23 -5.97 -19.57 -4.23
N ALA A 24 -5.71 -18.53 -5.03
CA ALA A 24 -5.63 -18.66 -6.48
C ALA A 24 -4.36 -19.43 -6.89
N ARG A 25 -3.27 -19.25 -6.12
CA ARG A 25 -1.98 -19.83 -6.46
C ARG A 25 -1.17 -20.06 -5.20
N PRO A 26 -1.19 -21.30 -4.66
CA PRO A 26 -0.50 -21.61 -3.40
C PRO A 26 0.97 -21.18 -3.38
N GLY A 27 1.38 -20.53 -2.30
CA GLY A 27 2.72 -19.99 -2.12
C GLY A 27 2.91 -18.57 -2.62
N TRP A 28 1.98 -18.04 -3.40
CA TRP A 28 2.14 -16.70 -3.96
C TRP A 28 1.70 -15.59 -3.01
N GLY A 29 0.94 -15.94 -1.98
CA GLY A 29 0.62 -14.98 -0.92
C GLY A 29 1.86 -14.45 -0.24
N ASP A 30 2.83 -15.31 0.05
CA ASP A 30 4.10 -14.91 0.65
C ASP A 30 4.89 -13.98 -0.27
N LYS A 31 4.84 -14.24 -1.58
CA LYS A 31 5.50 -13.39 -2.55
C LYS A 31 4.90 -11.99 -2.60
N LEU A 32 3.58 -11.90 -2.52
CA LEU A 32 2.91 -10.60 -2.45
C LEU A 32 3.31 -9.86 -1.18
N ASN A 33 3.27 -10.55 -0.05
CA ASN A 33 3.63 -9.94 1.23
C ASN A 33 5.06 -9.40 1.20
N ASP A 34 6.00 -10.17 0.70
CA ASP A 34 7.41 -9.77 0.58
C ASP A 34 7.56 -8.54 -0.31
N GLU A 35 6.85 -8.50 -1.43
CA GLU A 35 6.94 -7.37 -2.35
C GLU A 35 6.34 -6.10 -1.75
N VAL A 36 5.28 -6.23 -0.97
CA VAL A 36 4.72 -5.08 -0.23
C VAL A 36 5.72 -4.56 0.79
N LEU A 37 6.39 -5.44 1.53
CA LEU A 37 7.40 -5.02 2.50
C LEU A 37 8.59 -4.35 1.84
N GLU A 38 9.03 -4.84 0.69
CA GLU A 38 10.08 -4.18 -0.09
C GLU A 38 9.64 -2.81 -0.57
N ALA A 39 8.38 -2.68 -0.99
CA ALA A 39 7.83 -1.40 -1.41
C ALA A 39 7.87 -0.39 -0.26
N ILE A 40 7.56 -0.83 0.96
CA ILE A 40 7.59 0.04 2.13
C ILE A 40 9.01 0.50 2.43
N GLU A 41 10.00 -0.37 2.30
CA GLU A 41 11.40 0.04 2.46
C GLU A 41 11.78 1.13 1.46
N ARG A 42 11.34 1.01 0.22
CA ARG A 42 11.60 2.02 -0.82
C ARG A 42 10.87 3.33 -0.53
N ILE A 43 9.64 3.24 -0.02
CA ILE A 43 8.89 4.43 0.39
C ILE A 43 9.64 5.15 1.50
N GLU A 44 10.18 4.44 2.48
CA GLU A 44 10.95 5.04 3.57
C GLU A 44 12.24 5.69 3.08
N GLU A 45 12.89 5.09 2.10
CA GLU A 45 14.13 5.64 1.55
C GLU A 45 13.90 6.91 0.72
N TYR A 46 12.75 7.01 0.06
CA TYR A 46 12.52 8.11 -0.88
C TYR A 46 11.11 8.65 -0.76
N VAL A 47 10.83 9.16 0.43
CA VAL A 47 9.49 9.51 0.90
C VAL A 47 8.73 10.42 -0.05
N GLU A 48 9.39 11.41 -0.63
CA GLU A 48 8.74 12.44 -1.44
C GLU A 48 8.91 12.24 -2.94
N GLY A 49 9.57 11.15 -3.32
CA GLY A 49 9.88 10.89 -4.72
C GLY A 49 8.80 10.16 -5.48
N TRP A 50 7.82 9.60 -4.78
CA TRP A 50 6.82 8.76 -5.43
C TRP A 50 5.60 9.56 -5.86
N GLN A 51 4.94 9.05 -6.87
CA GLN A 51 3.83 9.72 -7.53
C GLN A 51 2.66 9.99 -6.58
N THR A 52 2.10 11.19 -6.62
CA THR A 52 0.83 11.46 -5.94
C THR A 52 -0.28 10.68 -6.62
N PHE A 53 -1.27 10.24 -5.83
CA PHE A 53 -2.39 9.49 -6.37
C PHE A 53 -3.24 10.37 -7.29
N ASP A 54 -3.63 11.54 -6.80
CA ASP A 54 -4.24 12.58 -7.60
C ASP A 54 -4.00 13.94 -6.93
N GLU A 55 -4.37 15.02 -7.62
CA GLU A 55 -4.09 16.37 -7.15
C GLU A 55 -4.98 16.85 -6.02
N ARG A 56 -6.01 16.08 -5.66
CA ARG A 56 -7.01 16.51 -4.69
C ARG A 56 -6.71 16.11 -3.26
N GLY A 57 -5.68 15.35 -3.04
CA GLY A 57 -5.36 14.88 -1.70
C GLY A 57 -3.87 14.69 -1.48
N PRO A 58 -3.46 14.49 -0.22
CA PRO A 58 -2.06 14.30 0.14
C PRO A 58 -1.53 12.89 -0.13
N GLU A 59 -2.38 11.99 -0.60
CA GLU A 59 -2.01 10.61 -0.79
C GLU A 59 -1.01 10.45 -1.92
N ARG A 60 0.00 9.61 -1.66
CA ARG A 60 0.96 9.16 -2.64
C ARG A 60 0.77 7.66 -2.87
N ARG A 61 1.26 7.16 -3.98
CA ARG A 61 1.12 5.74 -4.30
C ARG A 61 2.44 5.13 -4.73
N PHE A 62 2.57 3.86 -4.43
CA PHE A 62 3.65 3.03 -4.93
C PHE A 62 3.02 1.81 -5.60
N VAL A 63 3.26 1.64 -6.90
CA VAL A 63 2.68 0.55 -7.68
C VAL A 63 3.66 -0.62 -7.69
N LEU A 64 3.18 -1.81 -7.33
CA LEU A 64 4.01 -3.02 -7.37
C LEU A 64 4.23 -3.46 -8.82
N ASP A 65 5.40 -4.09 -9.07
CA ASP A 65 5.76 -4.54 -10.41
C ASP A 65 5.06 -5.82 -10.84
N ARG A 66 4.95 -6.79 -9.93
CA ARG A 66 4.47 -8.14 -10.28
C ARG A 66 3.02 -8.39 -9.98
N PHE A 67 2.40 -7.54 -9.20
CA PHE A 67 1.02 -7.72 -8.77
C PHE A 67 0.21 -6.47 -9.08
N PRO A 68 -1.08 -6.62 -9.40
CA PRO A 68 -1.98 -5.47 -9.56
C PRO A 68 -2.31 -4.89 -8.18
N CYS A 69 -1.31 -4.35 -7.52
CA CYS A 69 -1.40 -3.89 -6.15
C CYS A 69 -0.73 -2.53 -6.00
N ILE A 70 -1.40 -1.64 -5.29
CA ILE A 70 -0.92 -0.28 -5.03
C ILE A 70 -0.88 -0.07 -3.52
N VAL A 71 0.25 0.44 -3.03
CA VAL A 71 0.39 0.87 -1.64
C VAL A 71 0.15 2.37 -1.60
N VAL A 72 -0.85 2.79 -0.85
CA VAL A 72 -1.20 4.21 -0.69
C VAL A 72 -0.72 4.68 0.66
N TYR A 73 -0.06 5.83 0.68
CA TYR A 73 0.50 6.36 1.93
C TYR A 73 0.37 7.87 2.01
N VAL A 74 0.47 8.38 3.24
CA VAL A 74 0.48 9.81 3.54
C VAL A 74 1.69 10.08 4.40
N VAL A 75 2.40 11.17 4.12
CA VAL A 75 3.55 11.61 4.91
C VAL A 75 3.08 12.67 5.88
N THR A 76 3.33 12.44 7.17
CA THR A 76 3.07 13.44 8.21
C THR A 76 4.41 14.00 8.69
N ASP A 77 4.38 14.90 9.67
CA ASP A 77 5.61 15.47 10.23
C ASP A 77 6.50 14.42 10.90
N THR A 78 5.90 13.35 11.42
CA THR A 78 6.62 12.39 12.25
C THR A 78 6.71 10.98 11.67
N GLU A 79 5.82 10.62 10.74
CA GLU A 79 5.78 9.25 10.25
C GLU A 79 5.22 9.18 8.82
N ILE A 80 5.30 8.00 8.26
CA ILE A 80 4.64 7.65 7.00
C ILE A 80 3.49 6.72 7.37
N GLN A 81 2.26 7.05 6.98
CA GLN A 81 1.11 6.22 7.27
C GLN A 81 0.71 5.46 6.01
N ILE A 82 0.74 4.14 6.06
CA ILE A 82 0.21 3.30 4.98
C ILE A 82 -1.30 3.23 5.21
N THR A 83 -2.05 3.91 4.36
CA THR A 83 -3.50 4.08 4.56
C THR A 83 -4.35 3.10 3.79
N ALA A 84 -3.79 2.51 2.73
CA ALA A 84 -4.51 1.50 1.95
C ALA A 84 -3.54 0.58 1.22
N VAL A 85 -3.96 -0.67 1.05
CA VAL A 85 -3.35 -1.63 0.15
C VAL A 85 -4.44 -2.02 -0.82
N VAL A 86 -4.33 -1.53 -2.06
CA VAL A 86 -5.36 -1.69 -3.07
C VAL A 86 -4.99 -2.83 -4.00
N TYR A 87 -5.74 -3.91 -3.97
CA TYR A 87 -5.50 -5.05 -4.84
C TYR A 87 -6.62 -5.20 -5.86
N GLY A 88 -6.24 -5.27 -7.14
CA GLY A 88 -7.20 -5.44 -8.23
C GLY A 88 -7.93 -4.16 -8.58
N GLY A 89 -9.17 -4.30 -9.07
CA GLY A 89 -9.93 -3.18 -9.62
C GLY A 89 -10.88 -2.48 -8.67
N ARG A 90 -10.42 -2.12 -7.49
CA ARG A 90 -11.27 -1.36 -6.56
C ARG A 90 -11.44 0.08 -7.02
N GLU A 91 -12.53 0.71 -6.60
CA GLU A 91 -12.84 2.10 -6.93
C GLU A 91 -11.73 3.03 -6.43
N PRO A 92 -11.18 3.90 -7.29
CA PRO A 92 -10.15 4.85 -6.87
C PRO A 92 -10.64 5.76 -5.75
N GLY A 93 -9.82 5.93 -4.72
CA GLY A 93 -10.12 6.84 -3.62
C GLY A 93 -11.09 6.31 -2.58
N TYR A 94 -11.48 5.02 -2.65
CA TYR A 94 -12.43 4.45 -1.69
C TYR A 94 -11.97 4.60 -0.23
N TRP A 95 -10.67 4.60 0.02
CA TRP A 95 -10.11 4.75 1.36
C TRP A 95 -10.40 6.11 1.99
N ARG A 96 -10.70 7.11 1.18
CA ARG A 96 -11.01 8.46 1.68
C ARG A 96 -12.33 8.51 2.43
N LYS A 97 -13.26 7.64 2.07
CA LYS A 97 -14.59 7.62 2.67
C LYS A 97 -14.61 7.08 4.09
N ARG A 98 -13.55 6.40 4.51
CA ARG A 98 -13.48 5.76 5.83
C ARG A 98 -12.66 6.53 6.85
N ARG A 99 -12.33 7.76 6.55
CA ARG A 99 -11.60 8.61 7.48
C ARG A 99 -12.49 9.19 8.53
#